data_b2fe3e6f49ef4eadf4c2d95425ec0450
#
_entry.id   b2fe3e6f49ef4eadf4c2d95425ec0450
#
_cell.length_a   1.000
_cell.length_b   1.000
_cell.length_c   1.000
_cell.angle_alpha   90.00
_cell.angle_beta   90.00
_cell.angle_gamma   90.00
#
_symmetry.space_group_name_H-M   'P 1'
#
loop_
_entity.id
_entity.type
_entity.pdbx_description
1 polymer ?
#
loop_
_entity_poly.entity_id
_entity_poly.type
_entity_poly.pdbx_seq_one_letter_code
_entity_poly.pdbx_strand_id
1 'polypeptide(L)'
;MLKELRIKNFKGWKDTGTIRMAPISLFFGANSSGKSSIGHFLMMLKQTVESPDRKAVFYPGGKNTAVQLGSYKEIVFHRDPKNKISFDYCWELAETLKVKDPISDMIFSGNALAFQAEVGLDKKDQQTLILDRLNYEMLENDEKSLAIGMRRKSENRLDYIVESVRYKLKRKQGRAWYPAATVRFYGFPDEVVAYHQNADFVQELNLNHEKLFRSICYLGPLRTKAERLYSWAGNEPESVGYSGESTVAAILAARKRKISLGYKKTAKPFEEIIALKLQEMGLIEKFKVNPISEQ
;
A
#
# COMPACT_ATOMS: atom_id res chain seq x y z
N MET A 1 -4.53 9.79 -4.47
CA MET A 1 -3.13 10.18 -4.14
C MET A 1 -2.94 10.17 -2.63
N LEU A 2 -1.80 9.63 -2.10
CA LEU A 2 -1.50 9.71 -0.67
C LEU A 2 -1.35 11.19 -0.26
N LYS A 3 -2.06 11.61 0.79
CA LYS A 3 -2.10 13.01 1.27
C LYS A 3 -1.28 13.21 2.53
N GLU A 4 -1.42 12.29 3.46
CA GLU A 4 -0.77 12.36 4.76
C GLU A 4 -0.27 10.98 5.18
N LEU A 5 0.80 10.96 5.93
CA LEU A 5 1.40 9.76 6.52
C LEU A 5 1.99 10.11 7.88
N ARG A 6 1.72 9.30 8.88
CA ARG A 6 2.39 9.34 10.17
C ARG A 6 2.79 7.93 10.58
N ILE A 7 4.00 7.79 11.10
CA ILE A 7 4.55 6.51 11.52
C ILE A 7 5.14 6.68 12.92
N LYS A 8 4.80 5.76 13.81
CA LYS A 8 5.33 5.72 15.18
C LYS A 8 6.03 4.41 15.44
N ASN A 9 7.11 4.47 16.20
CA ASN A 9 7.91 3.34 16.66
C ASN A 9 8.45 2.46 15.52
N PHE A 10 8.89 3.07 14.42
CA PHE A 10 9.46 2.34 13.28
C PHE A 10 10.92 2.75 13.03
N LYS A 11 11.82 1.79 13.06
CA LYS A 11 13.27 1.99 12.88
C LYS A 11 13.82 3.13 13.75
N GLY A 12 14.35 4.19 13.15
CA GLY A 12 14.86 5.36 13.85
C GLY A 12 13.80 6.36 14.31
N TRP A 13 12.55 6.16 13.93
CA TRP A 13 11.46 7.10 14.23
C TRP A 13 10.66 6.66 15.45
N LYS A 14 10.71 7.45 16.52
CA LYS A 14 9.74 7.33 17.60
C LYS A 14 8.36 7.83 17.15
N ASP A 15 8.34 8.96 16.46
CA ASP A 15 7.17 9.55 15.83
C ASP A 15 7.64 10.49 14.71
N THR A 16 7.14 10.32 13.51
CA THR A 16 7.46 11.21 12.39
C THR A 16 6.71 12.53 12.45
N GLY A 17 5.68 12.65 13.30
CA GLY A 17 4.64 13.63 13.10
C GLY A 17 3.87 13.36 11.81
N THR A 18 2.90 14.21 11.51
CA THR A 18 2.14 14.12 10.25
C THR A 18 2.98 14.66 9.09
N ILE A 19 3.32 13.79 8.16
CA ILE A 19 4.03 14.13 6.92
C ILE A 19 2.97 14.41 5.86
N ARG A 20 2.90 15.65 5.38
CA ARG A 20 2.05 16.01 4.24
C ARG A 20 2.72 15.62 2.94
N MET A 21 1.98 14.89 2.10
CA MET A 21 2.44 14.47 0.78
C MET A 21 1.89 15.41 -0.29
N ALA A 22 2.79 15.90 -1.12
CA ALA A 22 2.48 16.70 -2.29
C ALA A 22 2.75 15.89 -3.57
N PRO A 23 2.37 16.41 -4.78
CA PRO A 23 2.75 15.76 -6.04
C PRO A 23 4.25 15.51 -6.18
N ILE A 24 5.09 16.34 -5.56
CA ILE A 24 6.52 16.13 -5.37
C ILE A 24 6.85 16.43 -3.91
N SER A 25 7.35 15.42 -3.18
CA SER A 25 7.79 15.54 -1.80
C SER A 25 9.27 15.16 -1.70
N LEU A 26 10.09 16.04 -1.14
CA LEU A 26 11.54 15.85 -1.02
C LEU A 26 11.91 15.69 0.45
N PHE A 27 12.72 14.69 0.75
CA PHE A 27 13.24 14.42 2.10
C PHE A 27 14.72 14.74 2.17
N PHE A 28 15.10 15.73 2.96
CA PHE A 28 16.47 16.14 3.17
C PHE A 28 16.94 15.80 4.58
N GLY A 29 18.23 15.65 4.77
CA GLY A 29 18.84 15.41 6.06
C GLY A 29 20.16 14.62 5.94
N ALA A 30 20.89 14.47 7.02
CA ALA A 30 22.15 13.72 7.09
C ALA A 30 21.94 12.24 6.73
N ASN A 31 23.05 11.56 6.40
CA ASN A 31 23.02 10.11 6.22
C ASN A 31 22.56 9.43 7.52
N SER A 32 21.84 8.33 7.40
CA SER A 32 21.25 7.59 8.51
C SER A 32 20.21 8.34 9.36
N SER A 33 19.73 9.51 8.92
CA SER A 33 18.67 10.26 9.62
C SER A 33 17.27 9.65 9.49
N GLY A 34 17.13 8.49 8.83
CA GLY A 34 15.85 7.79 8.70
C GLY A 34 15.02 8.16 7.46
N LYS A 35 15.52 8.99 6.52
CA LYS A 35 14.80 9.37 5.30
C LYS A 35 14.25 8.15 4.53
N SER A 36 15.11 7.17 4.25
CA SER A 36 14.74 5.96 3.53
C SER A 36 13.77 5.07 4.29
N SER A 37 13.71 5.20 5.62
CA SER A 37 12.79 4.39 6.44
C SER A 37 11.32 4.67 6.12
N ILE A 38 10.99 5.89 5.69
CA ILE A 38 9.63 6.27 5.26
C ILE A 38 9.24 5.47 4.00
N GLY A 39 10.12 5.46 2.98
CA GLY A 39 9.90 4.65 1.78
C GLY A 39 9.89 3.15 2.08
N HIS A 40 10.79 2.68 2.95
CA HIS A 40 10.83 1.27 3.39
C HIS A 40 9.54 0.85 4.10
N PHE A 41 8.95 1.74 4.89
CA PHE A 41 7.67 1.48 5.54
C PHE A 41 6.56 1.29 4.50
N LEU A 42 6.41 2.22 3.56
CA LEU A 42 5.42 2.10 2.48
C LEU A 42 5.63 0.83 1.66
N MET A 43 6.88 0.46 1.38
CA MET A 43 7.20 -0.77 0.66
C MET A 43 6.88 -2.03 1.46
N MET A 44 7.08 -2.03 2.77
CA MET A 44 6.65 -3.13 3.64
C MET A 44 5.13 -3.32 3.58
N LEU A 45 4.36 -2.23 3.62
CA LEU A 45 2.91 -2.31 3.50
C LEU A 45 2.49 -2.82 2.11
N LYS A 46 3.11 -2.32 1.03
CA LYS A 46 2.89 -2.81 -0.34
C LYS A 46 3.17 -4.31 -0.45
N GLN A 47 4.34 -4.74 -0.03
CA GLN A 47 4.72 -6.17 -0.05
C GLN A 47 3.77 -7.04 0.76
N THR A 48 3.22 -6.51 1.87
CA THR A 48 2.20 -7.20 2.65
C THR A 48 0.90 -7.34 1.87
N VAL A 49 0.46 -6.29 1.17
CA VAL A 49 -0.74 -6.32 0.32
C VAL A 49 -0.57 -7.33 -0.84
N GLU A 50 0.61 -7.41 -1.42
CA GLU A 50 0.92 -8.30 -2.55
C GLU A 50 1.30 -9.74 -2.13
N SER A 51 1.56 -9.98 -0.85
CA SER A 51 1.91 -11.30 -0.34
C SER A 51 0.77 -12.31 -0.54
N PRO A 52 1.06 -13.55 -0.92
CA PRO A 52 0.07 -14.63 -0.95
C PRO A 52 -0.44 -15.01 0.45
N ASP A 53 0.33 -14.76 1.50
CA ASP A 53 -0.07 -15.06 2.87
C ASP A 53 -1.05 -14.00 3.41
N ARG A 54 -2.31 -14.38 3.49
CA ARG A 54 -3.39 -13.53 4.02
C ARG A 54 -3.37 -13.38 5.54
N LYS A 55 -2.63 -14.24 6.25
CA LYS A 55 -2.57 -14.22 7.73
C LYS A 55 -1.41 -13.38 8.26
N ALA A 56 -0.39 -13.16 7.46
CA ALA A 56 0.76 -12.34 7.86
C ALA A 56 0.34 -10.88 8.02
N VAL A 57 0.39 -10.35 9.25
CA VAL A 57 0.07 -8.94 9.54
C VAL A 57 0.98 -8.01 8.76
N PHE A 58 2.30 -8.25 8.81
CA PHE A 58 3.30 -7.60 7.96
C PHE A 58 4.15 -8.63 7.23
N TYR A 59 4.52 -8.30 6.00
CA TYR A 59 5.55 -9.02 5.25
C TYR A 59 6.78 -8.10 5.09
N PRO A 60 7.78 -8.24 5.96
CA PRO A 60 8.96 -7.35 5.95
C PRO A 60 9.90 -7.61 4.76
N GLY A 61 9.57 -8.56 3.91
CA GLY A 61 10.31 -8.92 2.72
C GLY A 61 11.19 -10.15 2.86
N GLY A 62 11.61 -10.68 1.71
CA GLY A 62 12.49 -11.84 1.57
C GLY A 62 13.53 -11.60 0.48
N LYS A 63 14.24 -12.66 0.06
CA LYS A 63 15.40 -12.58 -0.82
C LYS A 63 15.17 -11.81 -2.14
N ASN A 64 13.95 -11.82 -2.67
CA ASN A 64 13.61 -11.24 -3.98
C ASN A 64 12.58 -10.12 -3.88
N THR A 65 12.54 -9.38 -2.78
CA THR A 65 11.62 -8.28 -2.57
C THR A 65 12.32 -6.92 -2.62
N ALA A 66 11.57 -5.87 -2.89
CA ALA A 66 12.09 -4.51 -3.01
C ALA A 66 12.80 -4.02 -1.73
N VAL A 67 12.31 -4.43 -0.57
CA VAL A 67 12.93 -4.15 0.73
C VAL A 67 12.99 -5.43 1.57
N GLN A 68 14.07 -5.58 2.32
CA GLN A 68 14.29 -6.68 3.27
C GLN A 68 14.55 -6.06 4.64
N LEU A 69 13.57 -6.12 5.50
CA LEU A 69 13.59 -5.39 6.77
C LEU A 69 13.93 -6.27 7.98
N GLY A 70 13.95 -7.59 7.77
CA GLY A 70 14.22 -8.56 8.81
C GLY A 70 13.04 -8.83 9.74
N SER A 71 13.32 -9.11 10.99
CA SER A 71 12.32 -9.43 12.00
C SER A 71 11.65 -8.17 12.58
N TYR A 72 10.54 -8.36 13.32
CA TYR A 72 9.88 -7.25 14.03
C TYR A 72 10.85 -6.46 14.93
N LYS A 73 11.73 -7.15 15.62
CA LYS A 73 12.74 -6.52 16.49
C LYS A 73 13.69 -5.60 15.72
N GLU A 74 13.95 -5.86 14.44
CA GLU A 74 14.84 -5.03 13.61
C GLU A 74 14.12 -3.81 13.04
N ILE A 75 12.79 -3.84 12.95
CA ILE A 75 11.99 -2.73 12.41
C ILE A 75 11.37 -1.84 13.48
N VAL A 76 11.21 -2.32 14.71
CA VAL A 76 10.63 -1.52 15.78
C VAL A 76 11.66 -0.53 16.36
N PHE A 77 11.17 0.60 16.85
CA PHE A 77 12.01 1.67 17.42
C PHE A 77 12.82 1.17 18.60
N HIS A 78 14.12 1.50 18.62
CA HIS A 78 15.12 1.06 19.59
C HIS A 78 15.25 -0.47 19.73
N ARG A 79 14.72 -1.24 18.77
CA ARG A 79 14.70 -2.71 18.83
C ARG A 79 14.02 -3.26 20.10
N ASP A 80 13.14 -2.45 20.69
CA ASP A 80 12.36 -2.87 21.86
C ASP A 80 11.04 -3.52 21.41
N PRO A 81 10.91 -4.84 21.56
CA PRO A 81 9.72 -5.58 21.12
C PRO A 81 8.44 -5.22 21.88
N LYS A 82 8.55 -4.49 22.99
CA LYS A 82 7.40 -3.98 23.74
C LYS A 82 6.74 -2.80 23.05
N ASN A 83 7.47 -2.07 22.22
CA ASN A 83 6.92 -0.99 21.42
C ASN A 83 6.00 -1.55 20.34
N LYS A 84 4.87 -0.91 20.13
CA LYS A 84 3.96 -1.19 19.02
C LYS A 84 4.19 -0.21 17.91
N ILE A 85 4.24 -0.70 16.68
CA ILE A 85 4.26 0.15 15.50
C ILE A 85 2.84 0.64 15.26
N SER A 86 2.62 1.94 15.32
CA SER A 86 1.34 2.54 14.94
C SER A 86 1.55 3.51 13.79
N PHE A 87 0.55 3.60 12.93
CA PHE A 87 0.61 4.43 11.76
C PHE A 87 -0.79 4.83 11.31
N ASP A 88 -0.82 5.99 10.68
CA ASP A 88 -2.00 6.52 10.06
C ASP A 88 -1.64 7.19 8.73
N TYR A 89 -2.55 7.13 7.78
CA TYR A 89 -2.44 7.82 6.50
C TYR A 89 -3.81 8.10 5.91
N CYS A 90 -3.84 9.12 5.06
CA CYS A 90 -5.01 9.54 4.32
C CYS A 90 -4.71 9.58 2.82
N TRP A 91 -5.67 9.17 1.99
CA TRP A 91 -5.52 9.23 0.54
C TRP A 91 -6.83 9.60 -0.16
N GLU A 92 -6.70 10.28 -1.30
CA GLU A 92 -7.82 10.56 -2.18
C GLU A 92 -8.20 9.31 -2.96
N LEU A 93 -9.48 9.13 -3.14
CA LEU A 93 -10.04 8.11 -4.02
C LEU A 93 -10.08 8.63 -5.46
N ALA A 94 -9.94 7.73 -6.43
CA ALA A 94 -10.10 8.06 -7.84
C ALA A 94 -11.57 8.40 -8.18
N GLU A 95 -12.49 7.73 -7.50
CA GLU A 95 -13.93 7.93 -7.62
C GLU A 95 -14.54 8.03 -6.23
N THR A 96 -15.60 8.81 -6.10
CA THR A 96 -16.33 8.94 -4.82
C THR A 96 -16.92 7.59 -4.41
N LEU A 97 -16.54 7.11 -3.25
CA LEU A 97 -17.13 5.91 -2.65
C LEU A 97 -18.49 6.26 -2.05
N LYS A 98 -19.52 5.48 -2.40
CA LYS A 98 -20.85 5.63 -1.86
C LYS A 98 -21.26 4.35 -1.15
N VAL A 99 -21.63 4.48 0.12
CA VAL A 99 -22.11 3.39 0.97
C VAL A 99 -23.59 3.67 1.27
N LYS A 100 -24.47 2.86 0.70
CA LYS A 100 -25.89 2.88 1.06
C LYS A 100 -26.14 1.91 2.19
N ASP A 101 -26.69 2.38 3.30
CA ASP A 101 -27.18 1.50 4.36
C ASP A 101 -28.56 0.93 3.95
N PRO A 102 -28.67 -0.38 3.69
CA PRO A 102 -29.90 -0.99 3.24
C PRO A 102 -30.99 -1.01 4.31
N ILE A 103 -30.71 -0.59 5.53
CA ILE A 103 -31.63 -0.63 6.66
C ILE A 103 -32.22 0.74 6.96
N SER A 104 -31.39 1.79 6.91
CA SER A 104 -31.82 3.16 7.17
C SER A 104 -32.03 3.98 5.90
N ASP A 105 -31.74 3.43 4.72
CA ASP A 105 -31.70 4.10 3.43
C ASP A 105 -30.74 5.32 3.37
N MET A 106 -29.96 5.55 4.40
CA MET A 106 -28.95 6.60 4.44
C MET A 106 -27.84 6.29 3.44
N ILE A 107 -27.34 7.34 2.80
CA ILE A 107 -26.19 7.26 1.88
C ILE A 107 -25.05 8.03 2.51
N PHE A 108 -23.92 7.36 2.66
CA PHE A 108 -22.66 7.95 3.07
C PHE A 108 -21.76 8.05 1.86
N SER A 109 -21.15 9.19 1.62
CA SER A 109 -20.23 9.41 0.52
C SER A 109 -18.86 9.84 1.05
N GLY A 110 -17.83 9.59 0.26
CA GLY A 110 -16.47 10.01 0.58
C GLY A 110 -15.58 10.05 -0.64
N ASN A 111 -14.80 11.12 -0.75
CA ASN A 111 -13.78 11.32 -1.79
C ASN A 111 -12.37 11.00 -1.29
N ALA A 112 -12.21 10.73 0.00
CA ALA A 112 -10.96 10.28 0.61
C ALA A 112 -11.21 9.24 1.70
N LEU A 113 -10.17 8.43 1.96
CA LEU A 113 -10.14 7.49 3.08
C LEU A 113 -8.95 7.81 3.97
N ALA A 114 -9.18 7.80 5.28
CA ALA A 114 -8.14 7.76 6.29
C ALA A 114 -8.11 6.36 6.92
N PHE A 115 -6.91 5.90 7.21
CA PHE A 115 -6.67 4.59 7.82
C PHE A 115 -5.71 4.71 8.99
N GLN A 116 -5.97 3.97 10.04
CA GLN A 116 -5.11 3.87 11.20
C GLN A 116 -4.97 2.43 11.64
N ALA A 117 -3.76 2.02 12.04
CA ALA A 117 -3.51 0.69 12.59
C ALA A 117 -2.43 0.71 13.68
N GLU A 118 -2.50 -0.31 14.54
CA GLU A 118 -1.51 -0.56 15.60
C GLU A 118 -1.16 -2.04 15.62
N VAL A 119 0.12 -2.35 15.45
CA VAL A 119 0.67 -3.70 15.33
C VAL A 119 1.73 -3.92 16.39
N GLY A 120 1.70 -5.06 17.04
CA GLY A 120 2.69 -5.46 18.03
C GLY A 120 2.92 -6.96 18.04
N LEU A 121 3.71 -7.44 18.99
CA LEU A 121 3.88 -8.87 19.23
C LEU A 121 2.82 -9.39 20.21
N ASP A 122 2.40 -10.62 20.03
CA ASP A 122 1.57 -11.29 21.02
C ASP A 122 2.35 -11.44 22.33
N LYS A 123 1.71 -11.06 23.42
CA LYS A 123 2.33 -11.14 24.75
C LYS A 123 2.63 -12.57 25.19
N LYS A 124 1.97 -13.57 24.60
CA LYS A 124 2.13 -14.97 25.00
C LYS A 124 3.37 -15.61 24.40
N ASP A 125 3.59 -15.46 23.12
CA ASP A 125 4.69 -16.10 22.42
C ASP A 125 5.82 -15.13 22.04
N GLN A 126 5.55 -13.82 22.05
CA GLN A 126 6.49 -12.75 21.68
C GLN A 126 7.17 -12.93 20.31
N GLN A 127 6.58 -13.73 19.45
CA GLN A 127 7.04 -14.01 18.09
C GLN A 127 5.98 -13.68 17.04
N THR A 128 4.72 -13.96 17.36
CA THR A 128 3.61 -13.74 16.45
C THR A 128 3.22 -12.27 16.42
N LEU A 129 3.20 -11.70 15.21
CA LEU A 129 2.66 -10.36 14.96
C LEU A 129 1.14 -10.38 15.03
N ILE A 130 0.61 -9.42 15.76
CA ILE A 130 -0.84 -9.23 15.89
C ILE A 130 -1.20 -7.77 15.61
N LEU A 131 -2.37 -7.60 15.06
CA LEU A 131 -2.99 -6.30 14.92
C LEU A 131 -3.86 -6.04 16.15
N ASP A 132 -3.56 -4.99 16.92
CA ASP A 132 -4.39 -4.63 18.08
C ASP A 132 -5.64 -3.85 17.67
N ARG A 133 -5.50 -2.99 16.67
CA ARG A 133 -6.62 -2.24 16.09
C ARG A 133 -6.36 -1.82 14.66
N LEU A 134 -7.44 -1.70 13.89
CA LEU A 134 -7.49 -0.95 12.64
C LEU A 134 -8.74 -0.06 12.65
N ASN A 135 -8.68 1.05 11.94
CA ASN A 135 -9.81 1.94 11.75
C ASN A 135 -9.75 2.58 10.37
N TYR A 136 -10.89 2.61 9.69
CA TYR A 136 -11.12 3.36 8.47
C TYR A 136 -12.06 4.52 8.76
N GLU A 137 -11.76 5.67 8.20
CA GLU A 137 -12.64 6.81 8.18
C GLU A 137 -12.87 7.22 6.72
N MET A 138 -14.11 7.31 6.33
CA MET A 138 -14.51 7.84 5.04
C MET A 138 -14.72 9.33 5.19
N LEU A 139 -14.05 10.12 4.35
CA LEU A 139 -14.04 11.57 4.39
C LEU A 139 -14.73 12.13 3.14
N GLU A 140 -15.59 13.11 3.33
CA GLU A 140 -16.18 13.92 2.28
C GLU A 140 -15.80 15.38 2.52
N ASN A 141 -14.96 15.94 1.63
CA ASN A 141 -14.42 17.29 1.78
C ASN A 141 -13.76 17.54 3.16
N ASP A 142 -12.92 16.58 3.58
CA ASP A 142 -12.22 16.55 4.87
C ASP A 142 -13.12 16.36 6.11
N GLU A 143 -14.43 16.23 5.94
CA GLU A 143 -15.34 15.89 7.02
C GLU A 143 -15.60 14.39 7.10
N LYS A 144 -15.63 13.86 8.32
CA LYS A 144 -15.89 12.43 8.56
C LYS A 144 -17.35 12.08 8.23
N SER A 145 -17.55 11.27 7.19
CA SER A 145 -18.84 10.76 6.77
C SER A 145 -19.24 9.52 7.60
N LEU A 146 -18.36 8.52 7.66
CA LEU A 146 -18.51 7.36 8.54
C LEU A 146 -17.14 6.84 8.98
N ALA A 147 -17.11 6.06 10.08
CA ALA A 147 -15.93 5.30 10.45
C ALA A 147 -16.31 3.87 10.83
N ILE A 148 -15.40 2.93 10.54
CA ILE A 148 -15.53 1.54 10.94
C ILE A 148 -14.14 0.97 11.23
N GLY A 149 -14.05 0.18 12.28
CA GLY A 149 -12.80 -0.43 12.68
C GLY A 149 -12.99 -1.74 13.44
N MET A 150 -11.86 -2.36 13.71
CA MET A 150 -11.76 -3.54 14.55
C MET A 150 -10.74 -3.29 15.65
N ARG A 151 -11.08 -3.75 16.83
CA ARG A 151 -10.19 -3.70 18.00
C ARG A 151 -10.15 -5.05 18.68
N ARG A 152 -8.96 -5.49 19.06
CA ARG A 152 -8.76 -6.69 19.86
C ARG A 152 -9.50 -6.53 21.18
N LYS A 153 -10.31 -7.54 21.55
CA LYS A 153 -11.15 -7.49 22.73
C LYS A 153 -10.34 -7.63 24.02
N SER A 154 -9.35 -8.52 23.99
CA SER A 154 -8.47 -8.76 25.14
C SER A 154 -7.10 -9.24 24.67
N GLU A 155 -6.08 -9.04 25.51
CA GLU A 155 -4.72 -9.50 25.24
C GLU A 155 -4.57 -11.04 25.24
N ASN A 156 -5.54 -11.73 25.83
CA ASN A 156 -5.48 -13.18 25.99
C ASN A 156 -6.18 -13.99 24.90
N ARG A 157 -6.92 -13.33 24.00
CA ARG A 157 -7.66 -13.98 22.90
C ARG A 157 -7.53 -13.17 21.61
N LEU A 158 -7.55 -13.88 20.49
CA LEU A 158 -7.61 -13.28 19.15
C LEU A 158 -9.07 -13.01 18.73
N ASP A 159 -9.86 -12.47 19.66
CA ASP A 159 -11.23 -12.07 19.42
C ASP A 159 -11.26 -10.55 19.18
N TYR A 160 -11.96 -10.12 18.16
CA TYR A 160 -12.07 -8.71 17.80
C TYR A 160 -13.51 -8.21 17.97
N ILE A 161 -13.62 -6.93 18.31
CA ILE A 161 -14.89 -6.20 18.31
C ILE A 161 -14.88 -5.28 17.09
N VAL A 162 -15.97 -5.30 16.32
CA VAL A 162 -16.20 -4.34 15.24
C VAL A 162 -16.90 -3.13 15.83
N GLU A 163 -16.34 -1.96 15.59
CA GLU A 163 -16.84 -0.67 16.08
C GLU A 163 -17.13 0.23 14.88
N SER A 164 -18.23 0.98 14.90
CA SER A 164 -18.58 1.91 13.82
C SER A 164 -19.15 3.20 14.39
N VAL A 165 -18.89 4.31 13.69
CA VAL A 165 -19.37 5.65 14.04
C VAL A 165 -20.18 6.19 12.87
N ARG A 166 -21.34 6.77 13.16
CA ARG A 166 -22.34 7.25 12.21
C ARG A 166 -23.00 6.15 11.36
N TYR A 167 -22.51 4.92 11.39
CA TYR A 167 -23.07 3.78 10.68
C TYR A 167 -23.42 2.68 11.69
N LYS A 168 -24.66 2.25 11.76
CA LYS A 168 -25.12 1.27 12.74
C LYS A 168 -25.10 -0.14 12.14
N LEU A 169 -24.10 -0.93 12.49
CA LEU A 169 -24.06 -2.33 12.09
C LEU A 169 -25.23 -3.11 12.71
N LYS A 170 -25.96 -3.86 11.88
CA LYS A 170 -27.06 -4.73 12.31
C LYS A 170 -26.64 -6.19 12.20
N ARG A 171 -26.59 -6.86 13.33
CA ARG A 171 -26.29 -8.30 13.36
C ARG A 171 -27.37 -9.12 12.68
N LYS A 172 -26.97 -10.19 12.00
CA LYS A 172 -27.89 -11.25 11.57
C LYS A 172 -28.38 -12.04 12.79
N GLN A 173 -29.53 -12.65 12.67
CA GLN A 173 -30.06 -13.52 13.75
C GLN A 173 -29.13 -14.72 13.93
N GLY A 174 -28.96 -15.17 15.16
CA GLY A 174 -28.11 -16.29 15.50
C GLY A 174 -27.18 -16.01 16.69
N ARG A 175 -26.25 -16.95 16.94
CA ARG A 175 -25.27 -16.83 18.02
C ARG A 175 -24.29 -15.71 17.75
N ALA A 176 -24.04 -14.85 18.72
CA ALA A 176 -23.05 -13.81 18.63
C ALA A 176 -21.63 -14.39 18.72
N TRP A 177 -20.90 -14.38 17.59
CA TRP A 177 -19.49 -14.72 17.55
C TRP A 177 -18.67 -13.43 17.41
N TYR A 178 -17.44 -13.46 17.92
CA TYR A 178 -16.48 -12.41 17.67
C TYR A 178 -15.65 -12.81 16.43
N PRO A 179 -15.41 -11.88 15.49
CA PRO A 179 -14.45 -12.14 14.42
C PRO A 179 -13.10 -12.54 15.01
N ALA A 180 -12.42 -13.49 14.38
CA ALA A 180 -11.09 -13.92 14.76
C ALA A 180 -10.03 -12.89 14.34
N ALA A 181 -9.00 -13.29 13.62
CA ALA A 181 -7.95 -12.38 13.18
C ALA A 181 -8.41 -11.52 11.99
N THR A 182 -7.81 -10.35 11.86
CA THR A 182 -7.89 -9.51 10.65
C THR A 182 -7.14 -10.15 9.50
N VAL A 183 -7.46 -9.74 8.26
CA VAL A 183 -6.70 -10.12 7.09
C VAL A 183 -5.56 -9.12 6.93
N ARG A 184 -4.33 -9.57 7.12
CA ARG A 184 -3.16 -8.69 7.14
C ARG A 184 -3.35 -7.53 8.13
N PHE A 185 -2.68 -6.40 7.91
CA PHE A 185 -2.80 -5.22 8.78
C PHE A 185 -4.04 -4.36 8.50
N TYR A 186 -4.77 -4.59 7.40
CA TYR A 186 -5.81 -3.66 6.92
C TYR A 186 -7.19 -4.29 6.69
N GLY A 187 -7.25 -5.60 6.52
CA GLY A 187 -8.44 -6.25 5.98
C GLY A 187 -9.43 -6.70 7.05
N PHE A 188 -10.69 -6.45 6.80
CA PHE A 188 -11.77 -7.06 7.55
C PHE A 188 -11.92 -8.53 7.14
N PRO A 189 -12.02 -9.47 8.10
CA PRO A 189 -12.27 -10.87 7.80
C PRO A 189 -13.72 -11.08 7.31
N ASP A 190 -13.93 -12.17 6.59
CA ASP A 190 -15.24 -12.50 5.99
C ASP A 190 -16.36 -12.64 7.03
N GLU A 191 -16.01 -12.97 8.29
CA GLU A 191 -16.94 -13.06 9.42
C GLU A 191 -17.65 -11.72 9.70
N VAL A 192 -17.02 -10.57 9.40
CA VAL A 192 -17.65 -9.26 9.60
C VAL A 192 -18.88 -9.13 8.69
N VAL A 193 -18.74 -9.52 7.43
CA VAL A 193 -19.85 -9.53 6.45
C VAL A 193 -20.84 -10.67 6.79
N ALA A 194 -20.33 -11.84 7.19
CA ALA A 194 -21.16 -12.97 7.53
C ALA A 194 -22.08 -12.69 8.73
N TYR A 195 -21.63 -11.92 9.71
CA TYR A 195 -22.37 -11.66 10.96
C TYR A 195 -23.25 -10.41 10.94
N HIS A 196 -23.10 -9.54 9.95
CA HIS A 196 -23.89 -8.31 9.83
C HIS A 196 -24.67 -8.27 8.52
N GLN A 197 -25.86 -7.66 8.56
CA GLN A 197 -26.75 -7.57 7.40
C GLN A 197 -26.32 -6.47 6.42
N ASN A 198 -25.57 -5.49 6.91
CA ASN A 198 -25.26 -4.25 6.22
C ASN A 198 -23.74 -3.91 6.27
N ALA A 199 -22.87 -4.93 6.31
CA ALA A 199 -21.42 -4.73 6.38
C ALA A 199 -20.69 -4.97 5.06
N ASP A 200 -21.37 -5.20 3.95
CA ASP A 200 -20.73 -5.54 2.66
C ASP A 200 -19.74 -4.47 2.16
N PHE A 201 -19.98 -3.21 2.51
CA PHE A 201 -19.12 -2.09 2.13
C PHE A 201 -17.68 -2.19 2.68
N VAL A 202 -17.42 -3.00 3.71
CA VAL A 202 -16.05 -3.19 4.21
C VAL A 202 -15.14 -3.84 3.16
N GLN A 203 -15.70 -4.59 2.23
CA GLN A 203 -14.95 -5.17 1.12
C GLN A 203 -14.47 -4.09 0.14
N GLU A 204 -15.29 -3.05 -0.06
CA GLU A 204 -14.89 -1.88 -0.87
C GLU A 204 -13.76 -1.09 -0.19
N LEU A 205 -13.76 -0.99 1.14
CA LEU A 205 -12.65 -0.41 1.89
C LEU A 205 -11.37 -1.22 1.70
N ASN A 206 -11.44 -2.55 1.85
CA ASN A 206 -10.30 -3.45 1.60
C ASN A 206 -9.77 -3.28 0.16
N LEU A 207 -10.65 -3.26 -0.83
CA LEU A 207 -10.28 -3.12 -2.24
C LEU A 207 -9.61 -1.77 -2.54
N ASN A 208 -10.15 -0.67 -2.01
CA ASN A 208 -9.56 0.65 -2.20
C ASN A 208 -8.19 0.78 -1.53
N HIS A 209 -8.01 0.11 -0.41
CA HIS A 209 -6.73 0.01 0.27
C HIS A 209 -5.69 -0.76 -0.58
N GLU A 210 -6.07 -1.90 -1.13
CA GLU A 210 -5.22 -2.68 -2.03
C GLU A 210 -4.84 -1.87 -3.29
N LYS A 211 -5.81 -1.18 -3.90
CA LYS A 211 -5.57 -0.30 -5.04
C LYS A 211 -4.53 0.78 -4.72
N LEU A 212 -4.60 1.40 -3.53
CA LEU A 212 -3.60 2.38 -3.10
C LEU A 212 -2.19 1.79 -3.14
N PHE A 213 -1.96 0.66 -2.45
CA PHE A 213 -0.62 0.10 -2.35
C PHE A 213 -0.12 -0.53 -3.64
N ARG A 214 -0.98 -1.15 -4.44
CA ARG A 214 -0.63 -1.65 -5.78
C ARG A 214 -0.20 -0.54 -6.72
N SER A 215 -0.76 0.68 -6.58
CA SER A 215 -0.38 1.84 -7.39
C SER A 215 0.99 2.44 -7.04
N ILE A 216 1.57 2.09 -5.89
CA ILE A 216 2.89 2.59 -5.47
C ILE A 216 3.97 1.90 -6.30
N CYS A 217 4.74 2.69 -7.05
CA CYS A 217 5.95 2.24 -7.73
C CYS A 217 7.17 2.63 -6.91
N TYR A 218 8.07 1.69 -6.69
CA TYR A 218 9.33 1.93 -5.99
C TYR A 218 10.50 1.77 -6.94
N LEU A 219 11.38 2.74 -6.93
CA LEU A 219 12.64 2.67 -7.63
C LEU A 219 13.78 2.81 -6.61
N GLY A 220 14.45 1.69 -6.33
CA GLY A 220 15.53 1.60 -5.35
C GLY A 220 16.77 2.38 -5.76
N PRO A 221 17.72 2.59 -4.84
CA PRO A 221 18.96 3.33 -5.13
C PRO A 221 19.92 2.57 -6.03
N LEU A 222 19.87 1.25 -6.02
CA LEU A 222 20.71 0.40 -6.84
C LEU A 222 19.98 -0.02 -8.10
N ARG A 223 20.67 0.08 -9.25
CA ARG A 223 20.19 -0.38 -10.54
C ARG A 223 20.75 -1.74 -10.86
N THR A 224 19.95 -2.54 -11.57
CA THR A 224 20.46 -3.76 -12.20
C THR A 224 21.63 -3.43 -13.13
N LYS A 225 22.62 -4.31 -13.16
CA LYS A 225 23.74 -4.17 -14.12
C LYS A 225 23.20 -4.31 -15.53
N ALA A 226 23.76 -3.49 -16.44
CA ALA A 226 23.44 -3.63 -17.84
C ALA A 226 23.92 -4.99 -18.36
N GLU A 227 23.06 -5.68 -19.11
CA GLU A 227 23.34 -6.95 -19.75
C GLU A 227 23.44 -6.77 -21.27
N ARG A 228 24.13 -7.68 -21.93
CA ARG A 228 24.25 -7.67 -23.40
C ARG A 228 22.94 -8.08 -24.08
N LEU A 229 22.21 -8.98 -23.45
CA LEU A 229 20.95 -9.55 -23.94
C LEU A 229 19.94 -9.58 -22.80
N TYR A 230 18.70 -9.24 -23.12
CA TYR A 230 17.57 -9.31 -22.20
C TYR A 230 16.53 -10.27 -22.75
N SER A 231 16.17 -11.28 -21.99
CA SER A 231 15.08 -12.19 -22.37
C SER A 231 13.72 -11.50 -22.19
N TRP A 232 12.81 -11.72 -23.15
CA TRP A 232 11.45 -11.24 -23.08
C TRP A 232 10.48 -12.30 -23.61
N ALA A 233 9.55 -12.71 -22.76
CA ALA A 233 8.55 -13.74 -23.08
C ALA A 233 7.30 -13.20 -23.80
N GLY A 234 7.33 -11.97 -24.32
CA GLY A 234 6.18 -11.35 -24.99
C GLY A 234 5.15 -10.72 -24.07
N ASN A 235 5.28 -10.85 -22.74
CA ASN A 235 4.36 -10.30 -21.77
C ASN A 235 4.74 -8.86 -21.40
N GLU A 236 3.72 -8.05 -21.10
CA GLU A 236 3.92 -6.73 -20.52
C GLU A 236 4.16 -6.86 -19.01
N PRO A 237 5.29 -6.37 -18.48
CA PRO A 237 5.52 -6.39 -17.06
C PRO A 237 4.65 -5.34 -16.37
N GLU A 238 4.16 -5.63 -15.15
CA GLU A 238 3.35 -4.69 -14.36
C GLU A 238 4.11 -3.41 -13.99
N SER A 239 5.43 -3.49 -13.88
CA SER A 239 6.31 -2.35 -13.58
C SER A 239 7.71 -2.57 -14.17
N VAL A 240 8.54 -1.53 -14.14
CA VAL A 240 9.96 -1.61 -14.51
C VAL A 240 10.80 -2.37 -13.48
N GLY A 241 10.21 -2.79 -12.35
CA GLY A 241 10.91 -3.39 -11.22
C GLY A 241 11.58 -2.35 -10.31
N TYR A 242 12.03 -2.81 -9.16
CA TYR A 242 12.62 -1.90 -8.15
C TYR A 242 14.08 -1.53 -8.44
N SER A 243 14.80 -2.29 -9.25
CA SER A 243 16.16 -1.99 -9.74
C SER A 243 16.20 -1.67 -11.25
N GLY A 244 15.04 -1.63 -11.90
CA GLY A 244 14.92 -1.41 -13.35
C GLY A 244 15.11 -2.68 -14.17
N GLU A 245 15.05 -3.85 -13.57
CA GLU A 245 15.28 -5.16 -14.19
C GLU A 245 14.32 -5.46 -15.34
N SER A 246 13.11 -4.94 -15.30
CA SER A 246 12.10 -5.13 -16.34
C SER A 246 12.00 -3.98 -17.34
N THR A 247 12.94 -3.00 -17.30
CA THR A 247 12.86 -1.80 -18.14
C THR A 247 12.85 -2.13 -19.65
N VAL A 248 13.72 -3.03 -20.11
CA VAL A 248 13.80 -3.41 -21.52
C VAL A 248 12.51 -4.12 -21.96
N ALA A 249 12.00 -5.04 -21.14
CA ALA A 249 10.74 -5.73 -21.40
C ALA A 249 9.55 -4.75 -21.49
N ALA A 250 9.50 -3.76 -20.56
CA ALA A 250 8.47 -2.72 -20.57
C ALA A 250 8.52 -1.85 -21.83
N ILE A 251 9.72 -1.48 -22.29
CA ILE A 251 9.91 -0.70 -23.53
C ILE A 251 9.45 -1.52 -24.74
N LEU A 252 9.83 -2.80 -24.83
CA LEU A 252 9.42 -3.69 -25.92
C LEU A 252 7.91 -3.88 -25.97
N ALA A 253 7.28 -4.12 -24.82
CA ALA A 253 5.84 -4.27 -24.71
C ALA A 253 5.08 -3.00 -25.12
N ALA A 254 5.58 -1.84 -24.72
CA ALA A 254 4.97 -0.54 -25.02
C ALA A 254 5.37 0.04 -26.39
N ARG A 255 6.29 -0.58 -27.12
CA ARG A 255 6.95 -0.03 -28.33
C ARG A 255 5.99 0.56 -29.35
N LYS A 256 4.88 -0.14 -29.65
CA LYS A 256 3.88 0.27 -30.65
C LYS A 256 2.85 1.25 -30.09
N ARG A 257 2.82 1.50 -28.80
CA ARG A 257 1.87 2.44 -28.19
C ARG A 257 2.25 3.87 -28.55
N LYS A 258 1.27 4.63 -29.01
CA LYS A 258 1.43 6.06 -29.25
C LYS A 258 0.97 6.82 -28.01
N ILE A 259 1.85 7.64 -27.47
CA ILE A 259 1.60 8.42 -26.25
C ILE A 259 1.73 9.90 -26.58
N SER A 260 0.81 10.72 -26.09
CA SER A 260 0.89 12.19 -26.15
C SER A 260 1.35 12.73 -24.79
N LEU A 261 2.41 13.50 -24.76
CA LEU A 261 2.95 14.14 -23.54
C LEU A 261 2.32 15.50 -23.25
N GLY A 262 1.05 15.68 -23.51
CA GLY A 262 0.34 16.91 -23.15
C GLY A 262 -0.75 17.32 -24.13
N TYR A 263 -1.51 18.35 -23.75
CA TYR A 263 -2.61 18.89 -24.56
C TYR A 263 -2.11 19.38 -25.91
N LYS A 264 -2.77 18.95 -26.99
CA LYS A 264 -2.45 19.27 -28.41
C LYS A 264 -1.06 18.79 -28.90
N LYS A 265 -0.34 17.92 -28.20
CA LYS A 265 0.90 17.32 -28.71
C LYS A 265 0.58 16.08 -29.54
N THR A 266 1.29 15.94 -30.66
CA THR A 266 1.19 14.76 -31.53
C THR A 266 1.62 13.52 -30.76
N ALA A 267 0.81 12.46 -30.82
CA ALA A 267 1.15 11.19 -30.20
C ALA A 267 2.33 10.53 -30.97
N LYS A 268 3.37 10.18 -30.24
CA LYS A 268 4.58 9.51 -30.75
C LYS A 268 4.71 8.10 -30.18
N PRO A 269 5.42 7.17 -30.87
CA PRO A 269 5.75 5.88 -30.31
C PRO A 269 6.50 6.03 -28.98
N PHE A 270 6.21 5.14 -28.01
CA PHE A 270 6.80 5.23 -26.67
C PHE A 270 8.34 5.20 -26.71
N GLU A 271 8.93 4.33 -27.53
CA GLU A 271 10.38 4.24 -27.72
C GLU A 271 10.99 5.59 -28.20
N GLU A 272 10.31 6.28 -29.15
CA GLU A 272 10.75 7.57 -29.65
C GLU A 272 10.71 8.65 -28.55
N ILE A 273 9.69 8.62 -27.69
CA ILE A 273 9.58 9.55 -26.56
C ILE A 273 10.72 9.35 -25.58
N ILE A 274 11.06 8.09 -25.26
CA ILE A 274 12.21 7.79 -24.39
C ILE A 274 13.50 8.29 -25.03
N ALA A 275 13.71 7.98 -26.32
CA ALA A 275 14.91 8.43 -27.05
C ALA A 275 15.06 9.96 -26.99
N LEU A 276 14.00 10.70 -27.29
CA LEU A 276 14.00 12.16 -27.23
C LEU A 276 14.32 12.69 -25.83
N LYS A 277 13.73 12.09 -24.79
CA LYS A 277 13.98 12.52 -23.41
C LYS A 277 15.43 12.27 -22.97
N LEU A 278 16.00 11.15 -23.34
CA LEU A 278 17.40 10.83 -23.05
C LEU A 278 18.37 11.74 -23.82
N GLN A 279 18.03 12.12 -25.06
CA GLN A 279 18.76 13.12 -25.82
C GLN A 279 18.70 14.53 -25.23
N GLU A 280 17.48 14.98 -24.83
CA GLU A 280 17.28 16.26 -24.14
C GLU A 280 18.09 16.35 -22.83
N MET A 281 18.30 15.23 -22.15
CA MET A 281 19.14 15.15 -20.94
C MET A 281 20.65 15.06 -21.25
N GLY A 282 21.05 15.00 -22.50
CA GLY A 282 22.46 14.86 -22.92
C GLY A 282 23.09 13.52 -22.56
N LEU A 283 22.28 12.49 -22.32
CA LEU A 283 22.77 11.18 -21.88
C LEU A 283 23.20 10.27 -23.03
N ILE A 284 22.53 10.38 -24.18
CA ILE A 284 22.77 9.54 -25.37
C ILE A 284 22.50 10.33 -26.65
N GLU A 285 23.12 9.91 -27.77
CA GLU A 285 22.80 10.42 -29.10
C GLU A 285 21.66 9.65 -29.77
N LYS A 286 21.64 8.33 -29.61
CA LYS A 286 20.63 7.44 -30.20
C LYS A 286 20.22 6.35 -29.22
N PHE A 287 18.95 6.01 -29.27
CA PHE A 287 18.38 4.90 -28.49
C PHE A 287 17.46 4.07 -29.37
N LYS A 288 17.65 2.76 -29.37
CA LYS A 288 16.78 1.81 -30.05
C LYS A 288 16.87 0.44 -29.38
N VAL A 289 15.74 -0.19 -29.19
CA VAL A 289 15.68 -1.59 -28.72
C VAL A 289 15.43 -2.50 -29.92
N ASN A 290 16.38 -3.38 -30.23
CA ASN A 290 16.27 -4.32 -31.32
C ASN A 290 15.92 -5.72 -30.76
N PRO A 291 14.75 -6.29 -31.12
CA PRO A 291 14.48 -7.68 -30.84
C PRO A 291 15.43 -8.56 -31.70
N ILE A 292 16.06 -9.52 -31.07
CA ILE A 292 16.83 -10.56 -31.73
C ILE A 292 15.91 -11.77 -31.78
N SER A 293 15.39 -12.10 -32.96
CA SER A 293 14.70 -13.39 -33.15
C SER A 293 15.75 -14.50 -33.23
N GLU A 294 15.58 -15.55 -32.47
CA GLU A 294 16.28 -16.80 -32.75
C GLU A 294 15.85 -17.23 -34.15
N GLN A 295 16.83 -17.37 -35.06
CA GLN A 295 16.63 -17.95 -36.38
C GLN A 295 16.55 -19.46 -36.27
#